data_608bd56a092afe3c719fa6dd60a7ad17
#
_entry.id   608bd56a092afe3c719fa6dd60a7ad17
#
_cell.length_a   1.000
_cell.length_b   1.000
_cell.length_c   1.000
_cell.angle_alpha   90.00
_cell.angle_beta   90.00
_cell.angle_gamma   90.00
#
_symmetry.space_group_name_H-M   'P 1'
#
loop_
_entity.id
_entity.type
_entity.pdbx_description
1 polymer ?
#
loop_
_entity_poly.entity_id
_entity_poly.type
_entity_poly.pdbx_seq_one_letter_code
_entity_poly.pdbx_strand_id
1 'polypeptide(L)'
;MTVELTYLAYTIALFFFVVFIQATTAILNNGGIAMANSRDNLKPPTVIQARTKRLTDNFRENLWFFVPLVLIAAVAGISNQWTILGVQLFFYARIAHAIWYIAGWPIVRPLFWLAGVIGCAFIFLALFGVLT
;
A
#
# COMPACT_ATOMS: atom_id res chain seq x y z
N MET A 1 -17.56 13.44 -2.93
CA MET A 1 -16.53 12.57 -2.30
C MET A 1 -15.45 13.47 -1.72
N THR A 2 -15.09 13.26 -0.45
CA THR A 2 -14.05 14.07 0.20
C THR A 2 -12.67 13.80 -0.39
N VAL A 3 -11.71 14.68 -0.12
CA VAL A 3 -10.32 14.48 -0.57
C VAL A 3 -9.75 13.18 0.00
N GLU A 4 -10.03 12.90 1.28
CA GLU A 4 -9.57 11.69 1.96
C GLU A 4 -10.09 10.42 1.29
N LEU A 5 -11.38 10.37 0.97
CA LEU A 5 -11.98 9.22 0.27
C LEU A 5 -11.44 9.08 -1.16
N THR A 6 -11.13 10.18 -1.81
CA THR A 6 -10.50 10.16 -3.14
C THR A 6 -9.12 9.53 -3.08
N TYR A 7 -8.29 9.94 -2.12
CA TYR A 7 -6.96 9.33 -1.93
C TYR A 7 -7.03 7.90 -1.44
N LEU A 8 -8.06 7.54 -0.66
CA LEU A 8 -8.32 6.14 -0.33
C LEU A 8 -8.58 5.32 -1.60
N ALA A 9 -9.44 5.80 -2.48
CA ALA A 9 -9.72 5.13 -3.76
C ALA A 9 -8.46 4.99 -4.63
N TYR A 10 -7.65 6.05 -4.73
CA TYR A 10 -6.37 5.99 -5.44
C TYR A 10 -5.39 4.97 -4.82
N THR A 11 -5.36 4.89 -3.49
CA THR A 11 -4.52 3.93 -2.77
C THR A 11 -4.95 2.48 -3.05
N ILE A 12 -6.26 2.23 -3.07
CA ILE A 12 -6.81 0.90 -3.42
C ILE A 12 -6.49 0.55 -4.87
N ALA A 13 -6.61 1.49 -5.80
CA ALA A 13 -6.23 1.28 -7.19
C ALA A 13 -4.72 0.99 -7.35
N LEU A 14 -3.88 1.71 -6.62
CA LEU A 14 -2.44 1.44 -6.58
C LEU A 14 -2.14 0.04 -6.04
N PHE A 15 -2.80 -0.35 -4.96
CA PHE A 15 -2.65 -1.70 -4.39
C PHE A 15 -3.08 -2.79 -5.38
N PHE A 16 -4.20 -2.60 -6.05
CA PHE A 16 -4.66 -3.53 -7.09
C PHE A 16 -3.60 -3.67 -8.20
N PHE A 17 -3.00 -2.56 -8.63
CA PHE A 17 -1.93 -2.58 -9.61
C PHE A 17 -0.69 -3.35 -9.13
N VAL A 18 -0.29 -3.17 -7.87
CA VAL A 18 0.82 -3.93 -7.25
C VAL A 18 0.52 -5.43 -7.20
N VAL A 19 -0.70 -5.80 -6.82
CA VAL A 19 -1.15 -7.21 -6.83
C VAL A 19 -1.10 -7.80 -8.23
N PHE A 20 -1.51 -7.02 -9.23
CA PHE A 20 -1.46 -7.44 -10.63
C PHE A 20 -0.02 -7.67 -11.10
N ILE A 21 0.92 -6.80 -10.74
CA ILE A 21 2.35 -6.99 -11.03
C ILE A 21 2.86 -8.27 -10.38
N GLN A 22 2.54 -8.51 -9.10
CA GLN A 22 2.94 -9.72 -8.40
C GLN A 22 2.43 -10.98 -9.12
N ALA A 23 1.15 -11.01 -9.48
CA ALA A 23 0.55 -12.13 -10.20
C ALA A 23 1.24 -12.37 -11.54
N THR A 24 1.55 -11.30 -12.26
CA THR A 24 2.26 -11.37 -13.55
C THR A 24 3.65 -11.98 -13.40
N THR A 25 4.41 -11.59 -12.38
CA THR A 25 5.75 -12.17 -12.14
C THR A 25 5.67 -13.67 -11.83
N ALA A 26 4.66 -14.12 -11.11
CA ALA A 26 4.44 -15.53 -10.81
C ALA A 26 4.06 -16.33 -12.08
N ILE A 27 3.20 -15.77 -12.92
CA ILE A 27 2.79 -16.38 -14.22
C ILE A 27 3.98 -16.48 -15.17
N LEU A 28 4.81 -15.44 -15.25
CA LEU A 28 6.00 -15.45 -16.10
C LEU A 28 7.03 -16.50 -15.66
N ASN A 29 7.13 -16.78 -14.35
CA ASN A 29 8.04 -17.80 -13.83
C ASN A 29 7.51 -19.23 -14.03
N ASN A 30 6.22 -19.48 -13.78
CA ASN A 30 5.64 -20.82 -13.70
C ASN A 30 4.75 -21.19 -14.88
N GLY A 31 4.24 -20.21 -15.62
CA GLY A 31 3.22 -20.40 -16.66
C GLY A 31 1.80 -20.30 -16.12
N GLY A 32 0.86 -19.91 -16.99
CA GLY A 32 -0.53 -19.68 -16.59
C GLY A 32 -1.25 -20.93 -16.11
N ILE A 33 -0.99 -22.07 -16.73
CA ILE A 33 -1.64 -23.35 -16.37
C ILE A 33 -1.18 -23.80 -14.97
N ALA A 34 0.13 -23.75 -14.69
CA ALA A 34 0.67 -24.11 -13.37
C ALA A 34 0.11 -23.22 -12.26
N MET A 35 -0.05 -21.92 -12.53
CA MET A 35 -0.63 -20.97 -11.58
C MET A 35 -2.14 -21.13 -11.38
N ALA A 36 -2.83 -21.68 -12.37
CA ALA A 36 -4.28 -21.99 -12.29
C ALA A 36 -4.58 -23.29 -11.54
N ASN A 37 -3.62 -24.21 -11.46
CA ASN A 37 -3.75 -25.50 -10.77
C ASN A 37 -3.51 -25.39 -9.25
N SER A 38 -3.31 -26.53 -8.57
CA SER A 38 -3.12 -26.62 -7.12
C SER A 38 -1.89 -25.88 -6.58
N ARG A 39 -0.92 -25.57 -7.44
CA ARG A 39 0.34 -24.87 -7.09
C ARG A 39 1.29 -25.65 -6.17
N ASP A 40 1.15 -26.96 -6.10
CA ASP A 40 1.99 -27.80 -5.24
C ASP A 40 3.43 -27.94 -5.75
N ASN A 41 3.64 -27.86 -7.06
CA ASN A 41 4.91 -28.09 -7.75
C ASN A 41 5.41 -26.84 -8.50
N LEU A 42 5.35 -25.67 -7.87
CA LEU A 42 5.84 -24.42 -8.45
C LEU A 42 7.38 -24.37 -8.42
N LYS A 43 7.95 -23.67 -9.40
CA LYS A 43 9.38 -23.34 -9.41
C LYS A 43 9.73 -22.41 -8.24
N PRO A 44 10.99 -22.44 -7.76
CA PRO A 44 11.45 -21.43 -6.83
C PRO A 44 11.20 -20.01 -7.37
N PRO A 45 10.81 -19.04 -6.52
CA PRO A 45 10.53 -17.69 -6.99
C PRO A 45 11.79 -17.01 -7.53
N THR A 46 11.64 -16.27 -8.60
CA THR A 46 12.68 -15.37 -9.11
C THR A 46 12.89 -14.21 -8.13
N VAL A 47 14.00 -13.48 -8.27
CA VAL A 47 14.27 -12.29 -7.44
C VAL A 47 13.14 -11.27 -7.53
N ILE A 48 12.67 -10.98 -8.75
CA ILE A 48 11.57 -10.03 -8.94
C ILE A 48 10.25 -10.56 -8.38
N GLN A 49 9.95 -11.82 -8.52
CA GLN A 49 8.77 -12.44 -7.95
C GLN A 49 8.79 -12.34 -6.41
N ALA A 50 9.90 -12.63 -5.78
CA ALA A 50 10.07 -12.52 -4.34
C ALA A 50 9.94 -11.06 -3.85
N ARG A 51 10.50 -10.09 -4.59
CA ARG A 51 10.37 -8.66 -4.27
C ARG A 51 8.92 -8.19 -4.36
N THR A 52 8.24 -8.51 -5.44
CA THR A 52 6.83 -8.10 -5.64
C THR A 52 5.92 -8.75 -4.62
N LYS A 53 6.17 -9.98 -4.21
CA LYS A 53 5.41 -10.63 -3.13
C LYS A 53 5.60 -9.90 -1.79
N ARG A 54 6.83 -9.61 -1.39
CA ARG A 54 7.11 -8.86 -0.15
C ARG A 54 6.52 -7.45 -0.19
N LEU A 55 6.58 -6.78 -1.34
CA LEU A 55 5.95 -5.48 -1.54
C LEU A 55 4.43 -5.55 -1.32
N THR A 56 3.78 -6.53 -1.93
CA THR A 56 2.32 -6.74 -1.81
C THR A 56 1.94 -7.03 -0.36
N ASP A 57 2.66 -7.91 0.32
CA ASP A 57 2.40 -8.27 1.71
C ASP A 57 2.56 -7.06 2.63
N ASN A 58 3.63 -6.28 2.47
CA ASN A 58 3.86 -5.06 3.24
C ASN A 58 2.79 -4.00 2.97
N PHE A 59 2.39 -3.82 1.72
CA PHE A 59 1.33 -2.88 1.38
C PHE A 59 -0.01 -3.29 2.01
N ARG A 60 -0.36 -4.57 1.93
CA ARG A 60 -1.57 -5.12 2.54
C ARG A 60 -1.61 -4.89 4.04
N GLU A 61 -0.52 -5.14 4.76
CA GLU A 61 -0.42 -4.89 6.20
C GLU A 61 -0.69 -3.43 6.55
N ASN A 62 -0.15 -2.50 5.76
CA ASN A 62 -0.37 -1.06 5.99
C ASN A 62 -1.82 -0.63 5.69
N LEU A 63 -2.51 -1.28 4.76
CA LEU A 63 -3.92 -0.99 4.49
C LEU A 63 -4.83 -1.36 5.66
N TRP A 64 -4.45 -2.31 6.50
CA TRP A 64 -5.23 -2.71 7.67
C TRP A 64 -5.45 -1.60 8.69
N PHE A 65 -4.57 -0.60 8.76
CA PHE A 65 -4.82 0.58 9.60
C PHE A 65 -5.15 1.83 8.77
N PHE A 66 -4.65 1.97 7.59
CA PHE A 66 -4.95 3.14 6.75
C PHE A 66 -6.43 3.20 6.36
N VAL A 67 -6.97 2.12 5.83
CA VAL A 67 -8.37 2.07 5.37
C VAL A 67 -9.36 2.37 6.50
N PRO A 68 -9.29 1.69 7.67
CA PRO A 68 -10.20 2.00 8.77
C PRO A 68 -10.08 3.43 9.28
N LEU A 69 -8.88 4.00 9.37
CA LEU A 69 -8.69 5.39 9.82
C LEU A 69 -9.40 6.38 8.90
N VAL A 70 -9.25 6.22 7.60
CA VAL A 70 -9.92 7.10 6.61
C VAL A 70 -11.44 6.94 6.67
N LEU A 71 -11.92 5.70 6.82
CA LEU A 71 -13.37 5.45 6.93
C LEU A 71 -13.95 5.99 8.23
N ILE A 72 -13.25 5.87 9.36
CA ILE A 72 -13.67 6.46 10.63
C ILE A 72 -13.75 7.98 10.49
N ALA A 73 -12.75 8.63 9.90
CA ALA A 73 -12.78 10.07 9.65
C ALA A 73 -13.99 10.47 8.81
N ALA A 74 -14.28 9.71 7.74
CA ALA A 74 -15.41 9.98 6.86
C ALA A 74 -16.76 9.82 7.59
N VAL A 75 -16.94 8.75 8.37
CA VAL A 75 -18.18 8.50 9.14
C VAL A 75 -18.37 9.53 10.25
N ALA A 76 -17.29 9.95 10.92
CA ALA A 76 -17.31 10.96 11.95
C ALA A 76 -17.44 12.39 11.40
N GLY A 77 -17.40 12.59 10.09
CA GLY A 77 -17.45 13.91 9.47
C GLY A 77 -16.22 14.77 9.75
N ILE A 78 -15.07 14.13 10.06
CA ILE A 78 -13.81 14.81 10.37
C ILE A 78 -13.00 14.93 9.09
N SER A 79 -12.82 16.18 8.64
CA SER A 79 -11.98 16.52 7.49
C SER A 79 -11.29 17.86 7.80
N ASN A 80 -9.97 17.83 7.87
CA ASN A 80 -9.15 19.01 8.11
C ASN A 80 -7.80 18.88 7.37
N GLN A 81 -6.96 19.90 7.49
CA GLN A 81 -5.66 19.89 6.81
C GLN A 81 -4.79 18.68 7.15
N TRP A 82 -4.91 18.12 8.35
CA TRP A 82 -4.09 17.00 8.81
C TRP A 82 -4.60 15.66 8.27
N THR A 83 -5.92 15.47 8.18
CA THR A 83 -6.49 14.29 7.52
C THR A 83 -6.14 14.27 6.04
N ILE A 84 -6.24 15.43 5.37
CA ILE A 84 -5.87 15.58 3.96
C ILE A 84 -4.37 15.31 3.76
N LEU A 85 -3.51 15.94 4.55
CA LEU A 85 -2.06 15.71 4.49
C LEU A 85 -1.71 14.24 4.77
N GLY A 86 -2.40 13.63 5.73
CA GLY A 86 -2.20 12.24 6.11
C GLY A 86 -2.44 11.26 4.96
N VAL A 87 -3.57 11.40 4.25
CA VAL A 87 -3.88 10.53 3.11
C VAL A 87 -2.95 10.77 1.92
N GLN A 88 -2.57 12.02 1.67
CA GLN A 88 -1.61 12.37 0.62
C GLN A 88 -0.24 11.77 0.91
N LEU A 89 0.25 11.96 2.12
CA LEU A 89 1.55 11.44 2.56
C LEU A 89 1.59 9.92 2.46
N PHE A 90 0.55 9.23 2.91
CA PHE A 90 0.44 7.78 2.78
C PHE A 90 0.49 7.35 1.31
N PHE A 91 -0.33 7.94 0.45
CA PHE A 91 -0.42 7.57 -0.96
C PHE A 91 0.91 7.75 -1.69
N TYR A 92 1.53 8.94 -1.59
CA TYR A 92 2.79 9.19 -2.27
C TYR A 92 3.95 8.37 -1.69
N ALA A 93 3.96 8.15 -0.38
CA ALA A 93 4.92 7.25 0.25
C ALA A 93 4.79 5.81 -0.27
N ARG A 94 3.57 5.33 -0.53
CA ARG A 94 3.36 3.99 -1.11
C ARG A 94 3.82 3.89 -2.55
N ILE A 95 3.63 4.92 -3.37
CA ILE A 95 4.20 4.97 -4.72
C ILE A 95 5.73 4.89 -4.67
N ALA A 96 6.36 5.75 -3.89
CA ALA A 96 7.82 5.79 -3.75
C ALA A 96 8.35 4.45 -3.20
N HIS A 97 7.70 3.88 -2.19
CA HIS A 97 8.07 2.59 -1.62
C HIS A 97 7.99 1.46 -2.66
N ALA A 98 6.93 1.44 -3.48
CA ALA A 98 6.75 0.42 -4.51
C ALA A 98 7.86 0.49 -5.57
N ILE A 99 8.16 1.68 -6.08
CA ILE A 99 9.20 1.91 -7.07
C ILE A 99 10.56 1.47 -6.52
N TRP A 100 10.90 1.91 -5.30
CA TRP A 100 12.16 1.61 -4.66
C TRP A 100 12.34 0.12 -4.39
N TYR A 101 11.26 -0.53 -3.99
CA TYR A 101 11.27 -1.96 -3.70
C TYR A 101 11.48 -2.81 -4.95
N ILE A 102 10.76 -2.52 -6.03
CA ILE A 102 10.88 -3.24 -7.31
C ILE A 102 12.27 -3.02 -7.91
N ALA A 103 12.78 -1.79 -7.87
CA ALA A 103 14.13 -1.47 -8.34
C ALA A 103 15.23 -2.17 -7.53
N GLY A 104 14.92 -2.61 -6.31
CA GLY A 104 15.87 -3.28 -5.42
C GLY A 104 16.93 -2.35 -4.84
N TRP A 105 16.67 -1.05 -4.80
CA TRP A 105 17.58 -0.07 -4.26
C TRP A 105 17.67 -0.17 -2.73
N PRO A 106 18.87 -0.05 -2.13
CA PRO A 106 19.06 -0.21 -0.70
C PRO A 106 18.70 1.04 0.10
N ILE A 107 18.60 0.90 1.41
CA ILE A 107 18.68 1.92 2.48
C ILE A 107 17.42 2.78 2.62
N VAL A 108 16.89 3.42 1.57
CA VAL A 108 15.85 4.48 1.67
C VAL A 108 14.44 3.89 1.86
N ARG A 109 14.21 2.63 1.52
CA ARG A 109 12.91 1.97 1.63
C ARG A 109 12.22 2.14 3.00
N PRO A 110 12.91 1.98 4.15
CA PRO A 110 12.28 2.18 5.46
C PRO A 110 11.77 3.59 5.69
N LEU A 111 12.38 4.60 5.08
CA LEU A 111 11.95 6.00 5.18
C LEU A 111 10.59 6.22 4.51
N PHE A 112 10.35 5.60 3.37
CA PHE A 112 9.04 5.67 2.71
C PHE A 112 7.96 4.94 3.52
N TRP A 113 8.29 3.81 4.13
CA TRP A 113 7.38 3.14 5.05
C TRP A 113 7.04 4.03 6.24
N LEU A 114 8.05 4.64 6.87
CA LEU A 114 7.87 5.56 8.00
C LEU A 114 7.01 6.77 7.61
N ALA A 115 7.22 7.34 6.43
CA ALA A 115 6.39 8.44 5.94
C ALA A 115 4.91 8.04 5.84
N GLY A 116 4.61 6.84 5.36
CA GLY A 116 3.25 6.31 5.36
C GLY A 116 2.65 6.15 6.76
N VAL A 117 3.44 5.67 7.71
CA VAL A 117 3.03 5.56 9.13
C VAL A 117 2.77 6.93 9.74
N ILE A 118 3.59 7.93 9.45
CA ILE A 118 3.37 9.32 9.89
C ILE A 118 2.06 9.85 9.31
N GLY A 119 1.75 9.58 8.05
CA GLY A 119 0.47 9.93 7.44
C GLY A 119 -0.72 9.34 8.21
N CYS A 120 -0.65 8.06 8.58
CA CYS A 120 -1.66 7.42 9.42
C CYS A 120 -1.75 8.07 10.81
N ALA A 121 -0.63 8.44 11.42
CA ALA A 121 -0.59 9.11 12.71
C ALA A 121 -1.29 10.48 12.65
N PHE A 122 -1.13 11.25 11.58
CA PHE A 122 -1.84 12.51 11.39
C PHE A 122 -3.36 12.32 11.38
N ILE A 123 -3.84 11.32 10.64
CA ILE A 123 -5.27 11.00 10.61
C ILE A 123 -5.74 10.60 12.01
N PHE A 124 -5.02 9.69 12.66
CA PHE A 124 -5.37 9.21 14.01
C PHE A 124 -5.47 10.35 15.02
N LEU A 125 -4.48 11.24 15.07
CA LEU A 125 -4.46 12.36 16.00
C LEU A 125 -5.57 13.38 15.69
N ALA A 126 -5.90 13.56 14.42
CA ALA A 126 -7.02 14.41 14.01
C ALA A 126 -8.38 13.86 14.48
N LEU A 127 -8.56 12.52 14.48
CA LEU A 127 -9.78 11.89 14.98
C LEU A 127 -10.07 12.21 16.45
N PHE A 128 -9.03 12.41 17.25
CA PHE A 128 -9.15 12.74 18.67
C PHE A 128 -9.05 14.23 18.97
N GLY A 129 -9.09 15.09 17.95
CA GLY A 129 -9.03 16.54 18.10
C GLY A 129 -7.68 17.08 18.59
N VAL A 130 -6.62 16.27 18.50
CA VAL A 130 -5.25 16.70 18.84
C VAL A 130 -4.67 17.58 17.74
N LEU A 131 -5.02 17.25 16.49
CA LEU A 131 -4.67 18.02 15.30
C LEU A 131 -5.95 18.55 14.64
N THR A 132 -6.15 19.85 14.75
CA THR A 132 -7.35 20.53 14.21
C THR A 132 -7.01 21.47 13.06
#